data_6301cdcb477cc62d574adee80112feee
#
_entry.id   6301cdcb477cc62d574adee80112feee
#
_cell.length_a   1.000
_cell.length_b   1.000
_cell.length_c   1.000
_cell.angle_alpha   90.00
_cell.angle_beta   90.00
_cell.angle_gamma   90.00
#
_symmetry.space_group_name_H-M   'P 1'
#
loop_
_entity.id
_entity.type
_entity.pdbx_description
1 polymer ?
#
loop_
_entity_poly.entity_id
_entity_poly.type
_entity_poly.pdbx_seq_one_letter_code
_entity_poly.pdbx_strand_id
1 'polypeptide(L)'
;MSPFTYLGFLLIAFLIYWYWRSKRPIYKVPNKFPADWRELLLKHVHFYQNLDTKGRKKYERKVRNFLRQIRITGIKTEVTDLDRLLAASSAVIPLFSFPKWNYTYLQEVLLYPAYFDKNFSMDNPEQVITGMVGSGRNMDGVMILSKKSLHQGFKNPSDKHNVGIHEFTHILDKQDGVVDGVPGQLNDKQYAEPWLKLMHREMKRIRKGKSDIDAYAGTSEEEFLAVASEYFFERPKLFKKKHPDLYKTLKNVYHQDMVKILTKPFKKRQKIGRNDPCPCGSGEKFKNCCMN
;
A
#
# COMPACT_ATOMS: atom_id res chain seq x y z
N MET A 1 -28.35 -1.15 -47.66
CA MET A 1 -27.66 -0.26 -46.69
C MET A 1 -26.21 -0.16 -47.16
N SER A 2 -25.68 1.05 -47.21
CA SER A 2 -24.31 1.24 -47.72
C SER A 2 -23.30 0.79 -46.64
N PRO A 3 -22.09 0.37 -47.07
CA PRO A 3 -21.05 -0.03 -46.11
C PRO A 3 -20.70 1.07 -45.08
N PHE A 4 -20.93 2.34 -45.41
CA PHE A 4 -20.74 3.48 -44.54
C PHE A 4 -21.75 3.52 -43.37
N THR A 5 -22.97 3.03 -43.54
CA THR A 5 -23.96 2.93 -42.46
C THR A 5 -23.59 1.88 -41.44
N TYR A 6 -23.00 0.75 -41.85
CA TYR A 6 -22.50 -0.27 -40.92
C TYR A 6 -21.30 0.22 -40.08
N LEU A 7 -20.37 0.97 -40.72
CA LEU A 7 -19.22 1.55 -40.02
C LEU A 7 -19.65 2.55 -38.94
N GLY A 8 -20.67 3.37 -39.24
CA GLY A 8 -21.27 4.30 -38.29
C GLY A 8 -21.90 3.61 -37.07
N PHE A 9 -22.62 2.50 -37.29
CA PHE A 9 -23.21 1.72 -36.19
C PHE A 9 -22.12 1.06 -35.31
N LEU A 10 -21.05 0.54 -35.89
CA LEU A 10 -19.93 -0.03 -35.14
C LEU A 10 -19.21 1.02 -34.32
N LEU A 11 -19.01 2.22 -34.86
CA LEU A 11 -18.36 3.32 -34.14
C LEU A 11 -19.22 3.82 -32.95
N ILE A 12 -20.54 3.94 -33.17
CA ILE A 12 -21.48 4.30 -32.10
C ILE A 12 -21.53 3.21 -31.01
N ALA A 13 -21.59 1.94 -31.41
CA ALA A 13 -21.56 0.83 -30.47
C ALA A 13 -20.26 0.79 -29.69
N PHE A 14 -19.10 1.05 -30.33
CA PHE A 14 -17.81 1.17 -29.69
C PHE A 14 -17.74 2.34 -28.71
N LEU A 15 -18.25 3.51 -29.09
CA LEU A 15 -18.31 4.70 -28.21
C LEU A 15 -19.24 4.46 -27.03
N ILE A 16 -20.41 3.82 -27.22
CA ILE A 16 -21.33 3.44 -26.16
C ILE A 16 -20.65 2.42 -25.25
N TYR A 17 -20.02 1.37 -25.81
CA TYR A 17 -19.28 0.38 -25.03
C TYR A 17 -18.14 1.02 -24.24
N TRP A 18 -17.35 1.90 -24.86
CA TRP A 18 -16.25 2.63 -24.23
C TRP A 18 -16.78 3.57 -23.13
N TYR A 19 -17.88 4.28 -23.39
CA TYR A 19 -18.56 5.12 -22.39
C TYR A 19 -19.09 4.30 -21.19
N TRP A 20 -19.73 3.16 -21.44
CA TRP A 20 -20.19 2.25 -20.38
C TRP A 20 -19.02 1.59 -19.64
N ARG A 21 -17.96 1.25 -20.34
CA ARG A 21 -16.74 0.70 -19.74
C ARG A 21 -16.01 1.75 -18.88
N SER A 22 -15.94 3.00 -19.31
CA SER A 22 -15.35 4.10 -18.53
C SER A 22 -16.17 4.49 -17.31
N LYS A 23 -17.49 4.22 -17.34
CA LYS A 23 -18.43 4.45 -16.22
C LYS A 23 -18.71 3.21 -15.37
N ARG A 24 -17.90 2.15 -15.45
CA ARG A 24 -18.01 1.07 -14.45
C ARG A 24 -17.89 1.71 -13.08
N PRO A 25 -18.85 1.47 -12.17
CA PRO A 25 -18.85 2.17 -10.90
C PRO A 25 -17.55 1.85 -10.16
N ILE A 26 -16.74 2.87 -9.95
CA ILE A 26 -15.76 2.85 -8.87
C ILE A 26 -16.57 2.46 -7.63
N TYR A 27 -16.09 1.51 -6.85
CA TYR A 27 -16.72 1.10 -5.60
C TYR A 27 -17.25 2.33 -4.85
N LYS A 28 -18.55 2.34 -4.54
CA LYS A 28 -19.20 3.48 -3.89
C LYS A 28 -18.74 3.56 -2.44
N VAL A 29 -17.65 4.28 -2.22
CA VAL A 29 -17.07 4.48 -0.89
C VAL A 29 -18.06 5.24 -0.01
N PRO A 30 -18.42 4.70 1.17
CA PRO A 30 -19.34 5.36 2.09
C PRO A 30 -18.90 6.76 2.48
N ASN A 31 -19.86 7.70 2.64
CA ASN A 31 -19.57 9.07 3.06
C ASN A 31 -19.03 9.15 4.50
N LYS A 32 -19.56 8.31 5.40
CA LYS A 32 -19.01 8.09 6.74
C LYS A 32 -18.16 6.82 6.72
N PHE A 33 -17.09 6.78 7.51
CA PHE A 33 -16.26 5.58 7.65
C PHE A 33 -17.04 4.53 8.44
N PRO A 34 -17.34 3.33 7.88
CA PRO A 34 -18.16 2.32 8.54
C PRO A 34 -17.54 1.79 9.84
N ALA A 35 -18.39 1.33 10.78
CA ALA A 35 -17.92 0.76 12.04
C ALA A 35 -17.19 -0.58 11.84
N ASP A 36 -17.76 -1.44 10.99
CA ASP A 36 -17.18 -2.73 10.58
C ASP A 36 -15.80 -2.56 9.91
N TRP A 37 -15.60 -1.52 9.10
CA TRP A 37 -14.27 -1.21 8.56
C TRP A 37 -13.26 -0.85 9.65
N ARG A 38 -13.69 -0.15 10.71
CA ARG A 38 -12.82 0.14 11.86
C ARG A 38 -12.43 -1.12 12.59
N GLU A 39 -13.38 -2.03 12.77
CA GLU A 39 -13.12 -3.33 13.39
C GLU A 39 -12.13 -4.16 12.58
N LEU A 40 -12.31 -4.23 11.26
CA LEU A 40 -11.36 -4.90 10.37
C LEU A 40 -9.96 -4.28 10.46
N LEU A 41 -9.84 -2.93 10.43
CA LEU A 41 -8.55 -2.26 10.59
C LEU A 41 -7.93 -2.50 11.97
N LEU A 42 -8.74 -2.48 13.04
CA LEU A 42 -8.28 -2.78 14.39
C LEU A 42 -7.83 -4.22 14.57
N LYS A 43 -8.40 -5.14 13.81
CA LYS A 43 -8.05 -6.56 13.85
C LYS A 43 -6.82 -6.89 13.02
N HIS A 44 -6.68 -6.26 11.84
CA HIS A 44 -5.73 -6.72 10.82
C HIS A 44 -4.57 -5.75 10.55
N VAL A 45 -4.67 -4.46 10.92
CA VAL A 45 -3.66 -3.46 10.58
C VAL A 45 -2.94 -2.95 11.80
N HIS A 46 -1.76 -3.52 12.08
CA HIS A 46 -0.96 -3.17 13.26
C HIS A 46 -0.62 -1.68 13.35
N PHE A 47 -0.33 -1.04 12.22
CA PHE A 47 -0.11 0.40 12.17
C PHE A 47 -1.33 1.19 12.70
N TYR A 48 -2.54 0.86 12.23
CA TYR A 48 -3.77 1.53 12.66
C TYR A 48 -4.08 1.30 14.15
N GLN A 49 -3.79 0.12 14.68
CA GLN A 49 -3.94 -0.21 16.09
C GLN A 49 -3.17 0.77 16.98
N ASN A 50 -1.96 1.17 16.57
CA ASN A 50 -1.04 2.02 17.34
C ASN A 50 -1.29 3.53 17.19
N LEU A 51 -2.24 3.94 16.35
CA LEU A 51 -2.62 5.34 16.19
C LEU A 51 -3.54 5.80 17.33
N ASP A 52 -3.35 7.05 17.76
CA ASP A 52 -4.31 7.74 18.62
C ASP A 52 -5.59 8.12 17.84
N THR A 53 -6.61 8.62 18.53
CA THR A 53 -7.90 8.98 17.92
C THR A 53 -7.74 9.96 16.75
N LYS A 54 -6.87 10.96 16.87
CA LYS A 54 -6.59 11.93 15.80
C LYS A 54 -5.91 11.26 14.59
N GLY A 55 -4.95 10.39 14.88
CA GLY A 55 -4.26 9.59 13.87
C GLY A 55 -5.21 8.65 13.12
N ARG A 56 -6.11 7.95 13.83
CA ARG A 56 -7.13 7.07 13.23
C ARG A 56 -8.06 7.83 12.29
N LYS A 57 -8.57 8.99 12.72
CA LYS A 57 -9.40 9.85 11.84
C LYS A 57 -8.64 10.29 10.58
N LYS A 58 -7.34 10.65 10.72
CA LYS A 58 -6.49 10.98 9.57
C LYS A 58 -6.32 9.78 8.64
N TYR A 59 -6.07 8.59 9.20
CA TYR A 59 -5.90 7.34 8.47
C TYR A 59 -7.16 6.96 7.70
N GLU A 60 -8.31 6.92 8.35
CA GLU A 60 -9.63 6.64 7.77
C GLU A 60 -9.95 7.56 6.59
N ARG A 61 -9.65 8.87 6.74
CA ARG A 61 -9.80 9.83 5.65
C ARG A 61 -8.91 9.49 4.44
N LYS A 62 -7.63 9.12 4.69
CA LYS A 62 -6.70 8.73 3.62
C LYS A 62 -7.13 7.44 2.94
N VAL A 63 -7.56 6.42 3.69
CA VAL A 63 -8.11 5.17 3.14
C VAL A 63 -9.31 5.45 2.24
N ARG A 64 -10.27 6.26 2.69
CA ARG A 64 -11.42 6.64 1.84
C ARG A 64 -11.01 7.38 0.58
N ASN A 65 -10.06 8.31 0.70
CA ASN A 65 -9.57 9.06 -0.47
C ASN A 65 -8.90 8.13 -1.48
N PHE A 66 -8.09 7.18 -1.03
CA PHE A 66 -7.49 6.17 -1.88
C PHE A 66 -8.56 5.33 -2.60
N LEU A 67 -9.52 4.77 -1.87
CA LEU A 67 -10.59 3.94 -2.42
C LEU A 67 -11.53 4.69 -3.38
N ARG A 68 -11.61 6.03 -3.29
CA ARG A 68 -12.36 6.87 -4.24
C ARG A 68 -11.63 7.10 -5.55
N GLN A 69 -10.31 7.05 -5.54
CA GLN A 69 -9.45 7.35 -6.68
C GLN A 69 -8.99 6.10 -7.41
N ILE A 70 -8.69 5.03 -6.65
CA ILE A 70 -8.09 3.81 -7.16
C ILE A 70 -9.12 2.69 -7.16
N ARG A 71 -9.30 2.08 -8.33
CA ARG A 71 -10.16 0.90 -8.48
C ARG A 71 -9.44 -0.33 -7.94
N ILE A 72 -10.18 -1.21 -7.25
CA ILE A 72 -9.67 -2.52 -6.84
C ILE A 72 -10.56 -3.58 -7.47
N THR A 73 -9.98 -4.35 -8.38
CA THR A 73 -10.69 -5.35 -9.20
C THR A 73 -10.14 -6.74 -8.92
N GLY A 74 -11.02 -7.69 -8.68
CA GLY A 74 -10.66 -9.11 -8.55
C GLY A 74 -10.57 -9.78 -9.92
N ILE A 75 -9.50 -10.52 -10.15
CA ILE A 75 -9.33 -11.38 -11.32
C ILE A 75 -9.59 -12.82 -10.88
N LYS A 76 -10.68 -13.40 -11.34
CA LYS A 76 -11.16 -14.74 -10.92
C LYS A 76 -11.31 -14.87 -9.38
N THR A 77 -11.58 -13.78 -8.68
CA THR A 77 -11.81 -13.74 -7.24
C THR A 77 -12.73 -12.58 -6.87
N GLU A 78 -13.47 -12.73 -5.80
CA GLU A 78 -14.24 -11.63 -5.22
C GLU A 78 -13.32 -10.70 -4.41
N VAL A 79 -13.66 -9.41 -4.40
CA VAL A 79 -12.98 -8.40 -3.59
C VAL A 79 -13.86 -8.06 -2.40
N THR A 80 -13.41 -8.42 -1.21
CA THR A 80 -14.10 -8.11 0.06
C THR A 80 -13.71 -6.72 0.57
N ASP A 81 -14.40 -6.22 1.58
CA ASP A 81 -14.02 -4.98 2.24
C ASP A 81 -12.66 -5.10 2.94
N LEU A 82 -12.32 -6.28 3.48
CA LEU A 82 -10.99 -6.51 4.02
C LEU A 82 -9.91 -6.37 2.95
N ASP A 83 -10.11 -6.94 1.76
CA ASP A 83 -9.14 -6.81 0.65
C ASP A 83 -8.92 -5.33 0.28
N ARG A 84 -10.02 -4.56 0.17
CA ARG A 84 -9.95 -3.11 -0.11
C ARG A 84 -9.20 -2.36 0.97
N LEU A 85 -9.47 -2.68 2.23
CA LEU A 85 -8.82 -2.04 3.37
C LEU A 85 -7.34 -2.38 3.47
N LEU A 86 -6.94 -3.63 3.17
CA LEU A 86 -5.53 -4.03 3.17
C LEU A 86 -4.76 -3.38 2.02
N ALA A 87 -5.31 -3.37 0.80
CA ALA A 87 -4.70 -2.67 -0.33
C ALA A 87 -4.57 -1.16 -0.07
N ALA A 88 -5.64 -0.53 0.44
CA ALA A 88 -5.60 0.88 0.84
C ALA A 88 -4.60 1.14 1.99
N SER A 89 -4.46 0.21 2.93
CA SER A 89 -3.50 0.30 4.03
C SER A 89 -2.06 0.26 3.53
N SER A 90 -1.77 -0.61 2.57
CA SER A 90 -0.45 -0.69 1.92
C SER A 90 -0.05 0.65 1.28
N ALA A 91 -1.02 1.33 0.66
CA ALA A 91 -0.82 2.66 0.09
C ALA A 91 -0.70 3.76 1.15
N VAL A 92 -1.53 3.71 2.18
CA VAL A 92 -1.65 4.79 3.17
C VAL A 92 -0.52 4.80 4.19
N ILE A 93 0.01 3.63 4.57
CA ILE A 93 1.06 3.52 5.59
C ILE A 93 2.31 4.31 5.18
N PRO A 94 2.91 4.13 3.99
CA PRO A 94 4.07 4.90 3.57
C PRO A 94 3.80 6.42 3.52
N LEU A 95 2.60 6.80 3.10
CA LEU A 95 2.22 8.19 2.88
C LEU A 95 1.41 8.81 4.03
N PHE A 96 1.39 8.15 5.19
CA PHE A 96 0.56 8.62 6.31
C PHE A 96 0.91 10.03 6.78
N SER A 97 2.18 10.39 6.81
CA SER A 97 2.63 11.70 7.29
C SER A 97 2.45 12.82 6.28
N PHE A 98 2.36 12.52 5.00
CA PHE A 98 2.21 13.52 3.96
C PHE A 98 0.78 14.14 3.99
N PRO A 99 0.65 15.48 4.02
CA PRO A 99 -0.66 16.14 4.14
C PRO A 99 -1.53 15.96 2.90
N LYS A 100 -0.93 16.13 1.72
CA LYS A 100 -1.60 16.02 0.42
C LYS A 100 -0.75 15.10 -0.45
N TRP A 101 -1.23 13.89 -0.69
CA TRP A 101 -0.55 12.95 -1.56
C TRP A 101 -1.55 12.07 -2.28
N ASN A 102 -1.39 11.95 -3.60
CA ASN A 102 -2.17 11.08 -4.46
C ASN A 102 -1.19 10.22 -5.27
N TYR A 103 -1.56 8.99 -5.53
CA TYR A 103 -0.85 8.12 -6.46
C TYR A 103 -1.25 8.47 -7.90
N THR A 104 -0.62 9.50 -8.48
CA THR A 104 -0.99 10.06 -9.79
C THR A 104 -0.84 9.05 -10.93
N TYR A 105 0.09 8.10 -10.79
CA TYR A 105 0.36 7.07 -11.80
C TYR A 105 -0.45 5.79 -11.60
N LEU A 106 -1.19 5.64 -10.50
CA LEU A 106 -1.99 4.45 -10.24
C LEU A 106 -3.46 4.72 -10.50
N GLN A 107 -4.10 3.85 -11.27
CA GLN A 107 -5.53 3.89 -11.56
C GLN A 107 -6.27 2.66 -11.02
N GLU A 108 -5.61 1.51 -11.04
CA GLU A 108 -6.25 0.25 -10.68
C GLU A 108 -5.28 -0.72 -10.00
N VAL A 109 -5.79 -1.43 -8.98
CA VAL A 109 -5.13 -2.57 -8.36
C VAL A 109 -5.92 -3.82 -8.74
N LEU A 110 -5.26 -4.76 -9.43
CA LEU A 110 -5.81 -6.06 -9.75
C LEU A 110 -5.42 -7.07 -8.65
N LEU A 111 -6.41 -7.74 -8.07
CA LEU A 111 -6.19 -8.78 -7.08
C LEU A 111 -6.37 -10.15 -7.72
N TYR A 112 -5.31 -10.93 -7.75
CA TYR A 112 -5.32 -12.34 -8.12
C TYR A 112 -5.52 -13.20 -6.86
N PRO A 113 -6.22 -14.33 -6.93
CA PRO A 113 -6.51 -15.16 -5.73
C PRO A 113 -5.24 -15.72 -5.09
N ALA A 114 -4.25 -16.08 -5.90
CA ALA A 114 -2.97 -16.66 -5.48
C ALA A 114 -1.80 -16.02 -6.23
N TYR A 115 -0.67 -16.71 -6.25
CA TYR A 115 0.50 -16.32 -7.05
C TYR A 115 0.21 -16.43 -8.55
N PHE A 116 0.96 -15.71 -9.36
CA PHE A 116 0.85 -15.72 -10.82
C PHE A 116 2.25 -15.71 -11.44
N ASP A 117 2.35 -16.07 -12.70
CA ASP A 117 3.59 -16.03 -13.49
C ASP A 117 3.68 -14.76 -14.35
N LYS A 118 4.76 -14.65 -15.15
CA LYS A 118 4.97 -13.52 -16.08
C LYS A 118 3.92 -13.43 -17.18
N ASN A 119 3.17 -14.50 -17.44
CA ASN A 119 2.07 -14.55 -18.40
C ASN A 119 0.71 -14.32 -17.74
N PHE A 120 0.70 -13.92 -16.47
CA PHE A 120 -0.51 -13.75 -15.64
C PHE A 120 -1.31 -15.05 -15.45
N SER A 121 -0.68 -16.22 -15.67
CA SER A 121 -1.26 -17.53 -15.35
C SER A 121 -1.02 -17.91 -13.90
N MET A 122 -1.96 -18.66 -13.35
CA MET A 122 -1.86 -19.22 -11.99
C MET A 122 -1.46 -20.71 -12.00
N ASP A 123 -1.19 -21.25 -13.20
CA ASP A 123 -1.01 -22.68 -13.41
C ASP A 123 0.47 -23.12 -13.32
N ASN A 124 1.41 -22.15 -13.30
CA ASN A 124 2.84 -22.44 -13.28
C ASN A 124 3.44 -22.24 -11.87
N PRO A 125 3.74 -23.31 -11.11
CA PRO A 125 4.27 -23.22 -9.75
C PRO A 125 5.76 -22.79 -9.68
N GLU A 126 6.48 -22.78 -10.80
CA GLU A 126 7.93 -22.47 -10.82
C GLU A 126 8.21 -20.96 -10.86
N GLN A 127 7.24 -20.16 -11.31
CA GLN A 127 7.37 -18.69 -11.40
C GLN A 127 6.35 -18.02 -10.48
N VAL A 128 6.76 -17.74 -9.26
CA VAL A 128 5.89 -17.15 -8.25
C VAL A 128 6.09 -15.64 -8.21
N ILE A 129 5.13 -14.89 -8.79
CA ILE A 129 5.04 -13.45 -8.64
C ILE A 129 3.95 -13.14 -7.59
N THR A 130 4.30 -12.35 -6.59
CA THR A 130 3.40 -11.97 -5.48
C THR A 130 2.78 -10.60 -5.66
N GLY A 131 3.49 -9.73 -6.40
CA GLY A 131 3.06 -8.38 -6.75
C GLY A 131 3.85 -7.88 -7.95
N MET A 132 3.35 -6.88 -8.64
CA MET A 132 4.01 -6.22 -9.77
C MET A 132 3.36 -4.86 -10.06
N VAL A 133 4.20 -3.86 -10.29
CA VAL A 133 3.77 -2.58 -10.88
C VAL A 133 3.89 -2.67 -12.39
N GLY A 134 2.79 -2.45 -13.09
CA GLY A 134 2.77 -2.52 -14.54
C GLY A 134 3.58 -1.40 -15.21
N SER A 135 4.21 -1.74 -16.33
CA SER A 135 4.91 -0.81 -17.20
C SER A 135 4.59 -1.10 -18.67
N GLY A 136 4.51 -0.05 -19.50
CA GLY A 136 4.21 -0.15 -20.92
C GLY A 136 2.74 0.05 -21.27
N ARG A 137 2.45 0.24 -22.57
CA ARG A 137 1.18 0.75 -23.11
C ARG A 137 -0.11 0.15 -22.55
N ASN A 138 -0.12 -1.12 -22.15
CA ASN A 138 -1.32 -1.82 -21.70
C ASN A 138 -1.41 -1.97 -20.18
N MET A 139 -0.34 -1.63 -19.44
CA MET A 139 -0.22 -1.86 -17.99
C MET A 139 0.09 -0.58 -17.21
N ASP A 140 0.20 0.57 -17.90
CA ASP A 140 0.42 1.84 -17.21
C ASP A 140 -0.74 2.18 -16.28
N GLY A 141 -0.41 2.51 -15.05
CA GLY A 141 -1.41 2.81 -14.02
C GLY A 141 -2.04 1.58 -13.37
N VAL A 142 -1.55 0.38 -13.64
CA VAL A 142 -2.04 -0.88 -13.06
C VAL A 142 -1.00 -1.46 -12.12
N MET A 143 -1.45 -1.87 -10.94
CA MET A 143 -0.70 -2.72 -10.02
C MET A 143 -1.39 -4.07 -9.90
N ILE A 144 -0.64 -5.15 -9.88
CA ILE A 144 -1.16 -6.49 -9.63
C ILE A 144 -0.66 -6.98 -8.27
N LEU A 145 -1.55 -7.54 -7.48
CA LEU A 145 -1.23 -8.14 -6.18
C LEU A 145 -1.87 -9.52 -6.04
N SER A 146 -1.12 -10.45 -5.48
CA SER A 146 -1.69 -11.68 -4.96
C SER A 146 -2.48 -11.37 -3.69
N LYS A 147 -3.79 -11.70 -3.69
CA LYS A 147 -4.65 -11.56 -2.52
C LYS A 147 -4.09 -12.35 -1.33
N LYS A 148 -3.59 -13.57 -1.58
CA LYS A 148 -2.94 -14.39 -0.56
C LYS A 148 -1.74 -13.69 0.05
N SER A 149 -0.85 -13.12 -0.77
CA SER A 149 0.36 -12.42 -0.29
C SER A 149 0.01 -11.11 0.41
N LEU A 150 -0.99 -10.36 -0.08
CA LEU A 150 -1.50 -9.16 0.57
C LEU A 150 -1.99 -9.47 1.99
N HIS A 151 -2.80 -10.51 2.17
CA HIS A 151 -3.27 -10.93 3.49
C HIS A 151 -2.11 -11.41 4.39
N GLN A 152 -1.14 -12.14 3.82
CA GLN A 152 0.03 -12.63 4.55
C GLN A 152 0.83 -11.48 5.16
N GLY A 153 1.11 -10.43 4.40
CA GLY A 153 1.87 -9.26 4.86
C GLY A 153 1.22 -8.52 6.04
N PHE A 154 -0.10 -8.60 6.19
CA PHE A 154 -0.78 -8.03 7.35
C PHE A 154 -1.02 -9.03 8.50
N LYS A 155 -0.91 -10.34 8.23
CA LYS A 155 -1.08 -11.38 9.24
C LYS A 155 0.10 -11.44 10.20
N ASN A 156 1.32 -11.28 9.68
CA ASN A 156 2.54 -11.27 10.49
C ASN A 156 3.27 -9.92 10.37
N PRO A 157 3.00 -8.96 11.26
CA PRO A 157 3.57 -7.61 11.18
C PRO A 157 5.04 -7.56 11.62
N SER A 158 5.75 -8.69 11.64
CA SER A 158 7.12 -8.76 12.14
C SER A 158 8.05 -9.70 11.36
N ASP A 159 7.65 -10.19 10.19
CA ASP A 159 8.50 -11.03 9.33
C ASP A 159 9.33 -10.23 8.32
N LYS A 160 9.09 -8.94 8.18
CA LYS A 160 9.74 -8.01 7.24
C LYS A 160 9.29 -8.22 5.79
N HIS A 161 8.12 -8.84 5.58
CA HIS A 161 7.59 -9.14 4.26
C HIS A 161 6.16 -8.63 4.13
N ASN A 162 5.98 -7.58 3.35
CA ASN A 162 4.67 -7.01 3.05
C ASN A 162 4.60 -6.58 1.60
N VAL A 163 4.13 -7.49 0.75
CA VAL A 163 4.04 -7.26 -0.69
C VAL A 163 3.29 -5.96 -1.04
N GLY A 164 2.27 -5.62 -0.28
CA GLY A 164 1.54 -4.38 -0.52
C GLY A 164 2.42 -3.15 -0.30
N ILE A 165 3.15 -3.08 0.82
CA ILE A 165 4.10 -1.98 1.10
C ILE A 165 5.22 -1.98 0.07
N HIS A 166 5.72 -3.15 -0.33
CA HIS A 166 6.73 -3.33 -1.36
C HIS A 166 6.32 -2.65 -2.68
N GLU A 167 5.20 -3.06 -3.25
CA GLU A 167 4.72 -2.55 -4.54
C GLU A 167 4.35 -1.07 -4.49
N PHE A 168 3.76 -0.60 -3.38
CA PHE A 168 3.49 0.82 -3.21
C PHE A 168 4.75 1.66 -3.03
N THR A 169 5.86 1.06 -2.59
CA THR A 169 7.17 1.72 -2.57
C THR A 169 7.71 1.93 -3.97
N HIS A 170 7.55 0.97 -4.88
CA HIS A 170 7.91 1.18 -6.31
C HIS A 170 7.10 2.29 -6.96
N ILE A 171 5.80 2.42 -6.63
CA ILE A 171 5.00 3.56 -7.14
C ILE A 171 5.47 4.88 -6.53
N LEU A 172 5.93 4.87 -5.28
CA LEU A 172 6.51 6.04 -4.65
C LEU A 172 7.83 6.45 -5.32
N ASP A 173 8.66 5.48 -5.65
CA ASP A 173 9.92 5.67 -6.38
C ASP A 173 9.67 6.27 -7.78
N LYS A 174 8.70 5.72 -8.50
CA LYS A 174 8.32 6.15 -9.87
C LYS A 174 7.76 7.57 -9.97
N GLN A 175 7.60 8.30 -8.89
CA GLN A 175 6.88 9.58 -8.90
C GLN A 175 7.56 10.71 -9.68
N ASP A 176 8.87 10.67 -9.79
CA ASP A 176 9.65 11.59 -10.62
C ASP A 176 9.82 11.09 -12.07
N GLY A 177 9.24 9.93 -12.37
CA GLY A 177 9.26 9.29 -13.70
C GLY A 177 10.34 8.23 -13.86
N VAL A 178 11.20 8.04 -12.86
CA VAL A 178 12.26 7.02 -12.86
C VAL A 178 12.00 6.01 -11.75
N VAL A 179 12.44 4.79 -11.91
CA VAL A 179 12.45 3.75 -10.88
C VAL A 179 13.90 3.36 -10.68
N ASP A 180 14.54 4.01 -9.72
CA ASP A 180 16.00 3.90 -9.49
C ASP A 180 16.37 3.74 -8.01
N GLY A 181 15.37 3.54 -7.16
CA GLY A 181 15.55 3.42 -5.70
C GLY A 181 15.87 4.76 -5.01
N VAL A 182 15.69 5.90 -5.70
CA VAL A 182 15.89 7.24 -5.14
C VAL A 182 14.54 7.96 -5.07
N PRO A 183 13.82 7.86 -3.95
CA PRO A 183 12.53 8.54 -3.81
C PRO A 183 12.64 10.03 -4.12
N GLY A 184 11.64 10.60 -4.80
CA GLY A 184 11.62 12.00 -5.22
C GLY A 184 11.87 13.02 -4.10
N GLN A 185 11.69 12.65 -2.82
CA GLN A 185 12.05 13.45 -1.66
C GLN A 185 13.58 13.60 -1.48
N LEU A 186 14.38 12.75 -2.14
CA LEU A 186 15.83 12.76 -2.12
C LEU A 186 16.45 13.27 -3.43
N ASN A 187 15.63 13.77 -4.38
CA ASN A 187 16.10 14.20 -5.71
C ASN A 187 17.07 15.39 -5.69
N ASP A 188 17.17 16.14 -4.60
CA ASP A 188 18.25 17.12 -4.43
C ASP A 188 19.58 16.35 -4.29
N LYS A 189 20.56 16.70 -5.14
CA LYS A 189 21.89 16.05 -5.19
C LYS A 189 22.55 15.92 -3.82
N GLN A 190 22.35 16.89 -2.93
CA GLN A 190 22.88 16.85 -1.57
C GLN A 190 22.32 15.70 -0.71
N TYR A 191 21.15 15.13 -1.08
CA TYR A 191 20.53 14.00 -0.39
C TYR A 191 20.63 12.71 -1.19
N ALA A 192 20.54 12.77 -2.52
CA ALA A 192 20.61 11.62 -3.40
C ALA A 192 21.96 10.91 -3.32
N GLU A 193 23.07 11.67 -3.40
CA GLU A 193 24.41 11.08 -3.39
C GLU A 193 24.76 10.36 -2.07
N PRO A 194 24.49 10.90 -0.88
CA PRO A 194 24.65 10.17 0.38
C PRO A 194 23.78 8.93 0.48
N TRP A 195 22.54 8.99 -0.06
CA TRP A 195 21.63 7.85 -0.09
C TRP A 195 22.17 6.73 -0.97
N LEU A 196 22.57 7.02 -2.21
CA LEU A 196 23.16 6.05 -3.13
C LEU A 196 24.42 5.39 -2.56
N LYS A 197 25.31 6.17 -1.94
CA LYS A 197 26.50 5.63 -1.26
C LYS A 197 26.13 4.67 -0.12
N LEU A 198 25.13 5.03 0.67
CA LEU A 198 24.63 4.20 1.76
C LEU A 198 23.99 2.91 1.23
N MET A 199 23.14 3.03 0.23
CA MET A 199 22.45 1.92 -0.43
C MET A 199 23.45 0.92 -1.02
N HIS A 200 24.39 1.37 -1.86
CA HIS A 200 25.38 0.48 -2.47
C HIS A 200 26.27 -0.21 -1.42
N ARG A 201 26.62 0.49 -0.33
CA ARG A 201 27.35 -0.10 0.78
C ARG A 201 26.55 -1.26 1.41
N GLU A 202 25.28 -1.05 1.68
CA GLU A 202 24.44 -2.07 2.31
C GLU A 202 24.10 -3.22 1.33
N MET A 203 23.84 -2.93 0.04
CA MET A 203 23.68 -3.96 -0.99
C MET A 203 24.91 -4.88 -1.09
N LYS A 204 26.12 -4.30 -1.03
CA LYS A 204 27.38 -5.09 -0.99
C LYS A 204 27.45 -5.98 0.25
N ARG A 205 26.97 -5.53 1.40
CA ARG A 205 26.90 -6.35 2.64
C ARG A 205 25.89 -7.47 2.51
N ILE A 206 24.71 -7.19 1.92
CA ILE A 206 23.65 -8.17 1.66
C ILE A 206 24.18 -9.29 0.75
N ARG A 207 24.76 -8.93 -0.40
CA ARG A 207 25.34 -9.89 -1.36
C ARG A 207 26.45 -10.78 -0.75
N LYS A 208 27.09 -10.32 0.33
CA LYS A 208 28.08 -11.09 1.08
C LYS A 208 27.51 -11.89 2.27
N GLY A 209 26.20 -11.92 2.44
CA GLY A 209 25.54 -12.58 3.58
C GLY A 209 25.83 -11.91 4.94
N LYS A 210 26.25 -10.64 4.96
CA LYS A 210 26.62 -9.87 6.17
C LYS A 210 25.54 -8.90 6.64
N SER A 211 24.29 -9.12 6.22
CA SER A 211 23.13 -8.32 6.59
C SER A 211 21.96 -9.24 6.92
N ASP A 212 21.03 -8.75 7.75
CA ASP A 212 19.76 -9.44 8.01
C ASP A 212 18.61 -8.84 7.19
N ILE A 213 18.92 -7.92 6.28
CA ILE A 213 18.01 -7.50 5.22
C ILE A 213 17.93 -8.64 4.21
N ASP A 214 16.74 -8.90 3.68
CA ASP A 214 16.51 -9.97 2.73
C ASP A 214 17.45 -9.86 1.51
N ALA A 215 17.91 -11.02 1.02
CA ALA A 215 18.85 -11.10 -0.10
C ALA A 215 18.30 -10.45 -1.39
N TYR A 216 16.98 -10.41 -1.55
CA TYR A 216 16.31 -9.79 -2.67
C TYR A 216 16.63 -8.30 -2.80
N ALA A 217 16.85 -7.60 -1.68
CA ALA A 217 17.34 -6.20 -1.66
C ALA A 217 18.74 -6.02 -2.28
N GLY A 218 19.47 -7.09 -2.54
CA GLY A 218 20.77 -7.05 -3.21
C GLY A 218 20.68 -7.10 -4.73
N THR A 219 19.50 -7.27 -5.33
CA THR A 219 19.33 -7.49 -6.77
C THR A 219 19.40 -6.20 -7.58
N SER A 220 18.71 -5.17 -7.14
CA SER A 220 18.70 -3.84 -7.76
C SER A 220 18.42 -2.73 -6.75
N GLU A 221 18.59 -1.48 -7.13
CA GLU A 221 18.43 -0.30 -6.27
C GLU A 221 16.96 -0.12 -5.86
N GLU A 222 16.04 -0.31 -6.79
CA GLU A 222 14.60 -0.21 -6.53
C GLU A 222 14.12 -1.30 -5.57
N GLU A 223 14.63 -2.54 -5.69
CA GLU A 223 14.31 -3.64 -4.78
C GLU A 223 14.91 -3.40 -3.40
N PHE A 224 16.11 -2.80 -3.35
CA PHE A 224 16.68 -2.40 -2.07
C PHE A 224 15.78 -1.42 -1.32
N LEU A 225 15.27 -0.39 -2.01
CA LEU A 225 14.36 0.57 -1.39
C LEU A 225 13.08 -0.10 -0.89
N ALA A 226 12.49 -0.97 -1.71
CA ALA A 226 11.24 -1.66 -1.37
C ALA A 226 11.41 -2.57 -0.14
N VAL A 227 12.40 -3.45 -0.14
CA VAL A 227 12.66 -4.39 0.97
C VAL A 227 13.12 -3.66 2.25
N ALA A 228 13.93 -2.61 2.13
CA ALA A 228 14.31 -1.79 3.29
C ALA A 228 13.09 -1.07 3.88
N SER A 229 12.13 -0.68 3.05
CA SER A 229 10.87 -0.06 3.50
C SER A 229 9.96 -1.06 4.21
N GLU A 230 9.83 -2.28 3.73
CA GLU A 230 9.12 -3.34 4.46
C GLU A 230 9.69 -3.50 5.86
N TYR A 231 11.01 -3.62 5.99
CA TYR A 231 11.68 -3.76 7.29
C TYR A 231 11.45 -2.52 8.18
N PHE A 232 11.53 -1.31 7.62
CA PHE A 232 11.30 -0.06 8.32
C PHE A 232 9.88 0.03 8.90
N PHE A 233 8.87 -0.39 8.15
CA PHE A 233 7.48 -0.32 8.59
C PHE A 233 7.09 -1.45 9.55
N GLU A 234 7.65 -2.64 9.41
CA GLU A 234 7.25 -3.79 10.20
C GLU A 234 8.08 -3.99 11.47
N ARG A 235 9.40 -3.83 11.41
CA ARG A 235 10.29 -4.04 12.56
C ARG A 235 11.19 -2.84 12.86
N PRO A 236 10.64 -1.65 13.06
CA PRO A 236 11.42 -0.41 13.15
C PRO A 236 12.45 -0.40 14.29
N LYS A 237 12.16 -1.03 15.44
CA LYS A 237 13.12 -1.13 16.57
C LYS A 237 14.36 -1.93 16.17
N LEU A 238 14.14 -3.09 15.53
CA LEU A 238 15.24 -3.94 15.10
C LEU A 238 16.02 -3.28 13.96
N PHE A 239 15.30 -2.71 12.98
CA PHE A 239 15.90 -1.98 11.88
C PHE A 239 16.76 -0.82 12.36
N LYS A 240 16.25 0.01 13.28
CA LYS A 240 17.01 1.09 13.90
C LYS A 240 18.25 0.61 14.65
N LYS A 241 18.16 -0.55 15.33
CA LYS A 241 19.29 -1.14 16.06
C LYS A 241 20.39 -1.64 15.13
N LYS A 242 20.02 -2.32 14.04
CA LYS A 242 20.97 -2.99 13.13
C LYS A 242 21.44 -2.09 11.98
N HIS A 243 20.59 -1.19 11.52
CA HIS A 243 20.79 -0.31 10.37
C HIS A 243 20.42 1.14 10.72
N PRO A 244 21.14 1.79 11.67
CA PRO A 244 20.75 3.11 12.18
C PRO A 244 20.75 4.20 11.11
N ASP A 245 21.70 4.17 10.16
CA ASP A 245 21.79 5.13 9.07
C ASP A 245 20.61 4.99 8.09
N LEU A 246 20.29 3.75 7.70
CA LEU A 246 19.10 3.47 6.87
C LEU A 246 17.82 3.91 7.56
N TYR A 247 17.68 3.60 8.86
CA TYR A 247 16.52 4.03 9.63
C TYR A 247 16.38 5.56 9.64
N LYS A 248 17.48 6.28 9.85
CA LYS A 248 17.50 7.75 9.85
C LYS A 248 17.08 8.32 8.50
N THR A 249 17.60 7.74 7.41
CA THR A 249 17.25 8.19 6.05
C THR A 249 15.78 7.90 5.73
N LEU A 250 15.29 6.67 5.93
CA LEU A 250 13.89 6.32 5.64
C LEU A 250 12.90 7.07 6.55
N LYS A 251 13.29 7.36 7.80
CA LYS A 251 12.50 8.26 8.68
C LYS A 251 12.31 9.64 8.05
N ASN A 252 13.32 10.18 7.40
CA ASN A 252 13.25 11.47 6.70
C ASN A 252 12.43 11.36 5.41
N VAL A 253 12.68 10.33 4.59
CA VAL A 253 11.93 10.05 3.35
C VAL A 253 10.44 9.96 3.62
N TYR A 254 10.03 9.16 4.59
CA TYR A 254 8.62 8.93 4.92
C TYR A 254 8.03 9.98 5.88
N HIS A 255 8.84 10.89 6.43
CA HIS A 255 8.45 11.83 7.49
C HIS A 255 7.77 11.11 8.67
N GLN A 256 8.22 9.87 8.98
CA GLN A 256 7.62 9.01 10.00
C GLN A 256 8.68 8.42 10.93
N ASP A 257 8.51 8.59 12.23
CA ASP A 257 9.29 7.86 13.23
C ASP A 257 8.53 6.59 13.62
N MET A 258 8.80 5.50 12.90
CA MET A 258 8.07 4.24 13.09
C MET A 258 8.29 3.63 14.46
N VAL A 259 9.46 3.84 15.09
CA VAL A 259 9.66 3.44 16.49
C VAL A 259 8.66 4.15 17.40
N LYS A 260 8.48 5.46 17.25
CA LYS A 260 7.51 6.22 18.07
C LYS A 260 6.07 5.81 17.78
N ILE A 261 5.74 5.51 16.53
CA ILE A 261 4.37 5.12 16.15
C ILE A 261 4.03 3.75 16.74
N LEU A 262 4.88 2.73 16.51
CA LEU A 262 4.58 1.34 16.90
C LEU A 262 4.93 1.00 18.37
N THR A 263 5.54 1.92 19.12
CA THR A 263 5.88 1.68 20.54
C THR A 263 5.08 2.50 21.51
N LYS A 264 4.10 3.27 21.03
CA LYS A 264 3.16 3.90 21.96
C LYS A 264 2.52 2.77 22.78
N PRO A 265 2.63 2.81 24.12
CA PRO A 265 1.98 1.79 24.93
C PRO A 265 0.49 1.81 24.58
N PHE A 266 -0.05 0.66 24.24
CA PHE A 266 -1.50 0.47 24.18
C PHE A 266 -2.02 0.99 25.51
N LYS A 267 -2.65 2.16 25.53
CA LYS A 267 -3.37 2.58 26.74
C LYS A 267 -4.35 1.44 26.98
N LYS A 268 -4.13 0.68 28.07
CA LYS A 268 -5.07 -0.36 28.53
C LYS A 268 -6.45 0.18 28.27
N ARG A 269 -7.30 -0.58 27.56
CA ARG A 269 -8.70 -0.20 27.33
C ARG A 269 -9.24 0.31 28.67
N GLN A 270 -9.38 1.62 28.85
CA GLN A 270 -10.22 2.13 29.90
C GLN A 270 -11.55 1.44 29.68
N LYS A 271 -12.13 0.86 30.73
CA LYS A 271 -13.50 0.36 30.68
C LYS A 271 -14.35 1.54 30.22
N ILE A 272 -14.79 1.48 28.97
CA ILE A 272 -15.56 2.54 28.35
C ILE A 272 -16.98 2.32 28.82
N GLY A 273 -17.51 3.28 29.54
CA GLY A 273 -18.90 3.29 29.97
C GLY A 273 -19.82 3.44 28.75
N ARG A 274 -21.03 2.89 28.84
CA ARG A 274 -22.01 2.96 27.75
C ARG A 274 -22.26 4.37 27.23
N ASN A 275 -22.17 5.37 28.09
CA ASN A 275 -22.43 6.77 27.78
C ASN A 275 -21.18 7.59 27.43
N ASP A 276 -19.97 7.00 27.53
CA ASP A 276 -18.74 7.69 27.18
C ASP A 276 -18.65 7.92 25.65
N PRO A 277 -17.87 8.91 25.22
CA PRO A 277 -17.58 9.10 23.80
C PRO A 277 -16.99 7.83 23.20
N CYS A 278 -17.50 7.42 22.04
CA CYS A 278 -17.02 6.21 21.38
C CYS A 278 -15.53 6.29 21.07
N PRO A 279 -14.72 5.28 21.43
CA PRO A 279 -13.27 5.28 21.23
C PRO A 279 -12.87 5.25 19.76
N CYS A 280 -13.80 4.91 18.86
CA CYS A 280 -13.58 5.01 17.43
C CYS A 280 -13.48 6.47 16.92
N GLY A 281 -13.85 7.45 17.76
CA GLY A 281 -13.82 8.86 17.42
C GLY A 281 -14.96 9.32 16.53
N SER A 282 -16.06 8.57 16.43
CA SER A 282 -17.28 8.97 15.71
C SER A 282 -17.94 10.22 16.26
N GLY A 283 -17.67 10.58 17.53
CA GLY A 283 -18.37 11.64 18.24
C GLY A 283 -19.66 11.17 18.93
N GLU A 284 -20.09 9.94 18.69
CA GLU A 284 -21.27 9.34 19.31
C GLU A 284 -20.94 8.66 20.64
N LYS A 285 -21.97 8.40 21.49
CA LYS A 285 -21.82 7.60 22.70
C LYS A 285 -21.48 6.16 22.33
N PHE A 286 -20.66 5.48 23.15
CA PHE A 286 -20.21 4.11 22.88
C PHE A 286 -21.39 3.14 22.62
N LYS A 287 -22.48 3.26 23.40
CA LYS A 287 -23.71 2.45 23.21
C LYS A 287 -24.40 2.66 21.86
N ASN A 288 -24.22 3.81 21.23
CA ASN A 288 -24.87 4.14 19.95
C ASN A 288 -23.94 3.93 18.74
N CYS A 289 -22.74 3.41 18.95
CA CYS A 289 -21.74 3.24 17.90
C CYS A 289 -21.13 1.82 17.95
N CYS A 290 -20.03 1.62 18.67
CA CYS A 290 -19.28 0.37 18.64
C CYS A 290 -19.70 -0.65 19.73
N MET A 291 -20.77 -0.39 20.47
CA MET A 291 -21.29 -1.31 21.47
C MET A 291 -22.45 -2.16 20.93
N ASN A 292 -23.06 -1.75 19.82
CA ASN A 292 -24.13 -2.50 19.14
C ASN A 292 -23.53 -3.44 18.11
#